data_7a1e3fab9f42fff95e8a3f9f5eed29d7
#
_entry.id   7a1e3fab9f42fff95e8a3f9f5eed29d7
#
_cell.length_a   1.000
_cell.length_b   1.000
_cell.length_c   1.000
_cell.angle_alpha   90.00
_cell.angle_beta   90.00
_cell.angle_gamma   90.00
#
_symmetry.space_group_name_H-M   'P 1'
#
loop_
_entity.id
_entity.type
_entity.pdbx_description
1 polymer ?
#
loop_
_entity_poly.entity_id
_entity_poly.type
_entity_poly.pdbx_seq_one_letter_code
_entity_poly.pdbx_strand_id
1 'polypeptide(L)' 'MLTEFRLLQFFMTHPDFVYGRQHILDMVWGRDRYLDERTVNTYVRRLRNKLEAMSADVEFVSVRGVGYMFL' A
#
# COMPACT_ATOMS: atom_id res chain seq x y z
N MET A 1 0.07 4.34 13.15
CA MET A 1 -0.54 3.02 13.29
C MET A 1 0.35 1.95 12.72
N LEU A 2 0.39 0.80 13.36
CA LEU A 2 1.29 -0.29 12.95
C LEU A 2 1.03 -0.79 11.53
N THR A 3 -0.24 -0.91 11.16
CA THR A 3 -0.61 -1.40 9.82
C THR A 3 -0.16 -0.46 8.72
N GLU A 4 -0.32 0.85 8.93
CA GLU A 4 0.15 1.84 7.96
C GLU A 4 1.68 1.80 7.84
N PHE A 5 2.37 1.61 8.95
CA PHE A 5 3.81 1.45 8.95
C PHE A 5 4.25 0.22 8.15
N ARG A 6 3.57 -0.91 8.35
CA ARG A 6 3.87 -2.14 7.61
C ARG A 6 3.62 -1.98 6.12
N LEU A 7 2.56 -1.27 5.76
CA LEU A 7 2.26 -1.00 4.36
C LEU A 7 3.35 -0.14 3.73
N LEU A 8 3.76 0.91 4.42
CA LEU A 8 4.85 1.77 3.95
C LEU A 8 6.14 0.97 3.82
N GLN A 9 6.48 0.17 4.82
CA GLN A 9 7.67 -0.66 4.80
C GLN A 9 7.67 -1.63 3.62
N PHE A 10 6.52 -2.24 3.34
CA PHE A 10 6.38 -3.14 2.20
C PHE A 10 6.75 -2.43 0.90
N PHE A 11 6.17 -1.28 0.66
CA PHE A 11 6.43 -0.53 -0.57
C PHE A 11 7.85 0.02 -0.65
N MET A 12 8.42 0.44 0.47
CA MET A 12 9.80 0.95 0.49
C MET A 12 10.82 -0.14 0.19
N THR A 13 10.50 -1.38 0.53
CA THR A 13 11.38 -2.52 0.27
C THR A 13 11.09 -3.20 -1.07
N HIS A 14 10.03 -2.79 -1.75
CA HIS A 14 9.63 -3.36 -3.04
C HIS A 14 9.31 -2.25 -4.05
N PRO A 15 10.22 -1.33 -4.31
CA PRO A 15 9.94 -0.23 -5.23
C PRO A 15 9.91 -0.68 -6.68
N ASP A 16 9.29 0.15 -7.52
CA ASP A 16 9.31 0.03 -8.97
C ASP A 16 8.62 -1.21 -9.55
N PHE A 17 7.80 -1.88 -8.74
CA PHE A 17 6.96 -2.99 -9.20
C PHE A 17 5.52 -2.72 -8.85
N VAL A 18 4.61 -3.11 -9.74
CA VAL A 18 3.19 -3.05 -9.47
C VAL A 18 2.77 -4.33 -8.75
N TYR A 19 2.17 -4.18 -7.57
CA TYR A 19 1.65 -5.30 -6.80
C TYR A 19 0.14 -5.27 -6.77
N GLY A 20 -0.47 -6.43 -7.03
CA GLY A 20 -1.91 -6.58 -6.95
C GLY A 20 -2.39 -6.42 -5.51
N ARG A 21 -3.67 -6.03 -5.36
CA ARG A 21 -4.25 -5.79 -4.03
C ARG A 21 -4.22 -7.01 -3.15
N GLN A 22 -4.52 -8.19 -3.70
CA GLN A 22 -4.51 -9.43 -2.93
C GLN A 22 -3.10 -9.76 -2.44
N HIS A 23 -2.09 -9.55 -3.28
CA HIS A 23 -0.71 -9.77 -2.89
C HIS A 23 -0.30 -8.84 -1.74
N ILE A 24 -0.66 -7.56 -1.84
CA ILE A 24 -0.38 -6.59 -0.78
C ILE A 24 -1.10 -7.00 0.50
N LEU A 25 -2.35 -7.42 0.39
CA LEU A 25 -3.13 -7.85 1.53
C LEU A 25 -2.46 -9.03 2.24
N ASP A 26 -2.03 -10.03 1.47
CA ASP A 26 -1.37 -11.21 2.02
C ASP A 26 -0.05 -10.86 2.71
N MET A 27 0.74 -9.98 2.12
CA MET A 27 2.06 -9.63 2.65
C MET A 27 2.00 -8.72 3.86
N VAL A 28 1.04 -7.82 3.91
CA VAL A 28 0.94 -6.82 4.99
C VAL A 28 0.04 -7.32 6.12
N TRP A 29 -1.09 -7.91 5.80
CA TRP A 29 -2.10 -8.37 6.78
C TRP A 29 -2.02 -9.87 7.10
N GLY A 30 -1.49 -10.66 6.18
CA GLY A 30 -1.41 -12.10 6.34
C GLY A 30 -2.61 -12.81 5.72
N ARG A 31 -2.40 -14.07 5.37
CA ARG A 31 -3.41 -14.87 4.64
C ARG A 31 -4.58 -15.35 5.50
N ASP A 32 -4.41 -15.36 6.79
CA ASP A 32 -5.44 -15.84 7.71
C ASP A 32 -6.53 -14.80 7.99
N ARG A 33 -6.43 -13.63 7.38
CA ARG A 33 -7.36 -12.54 7.60
C ARG A 33 -8.46 -12.56 6.55
N TYR A 34 -9.69 -12.42 7.00
CA TYR A 34 -10.86 -12.29 6.11
C TYR A 34 -11.08 -10.82 5.77
N LEU A 35 -10.11 -10.23 5.08
CA LEU A 35 -10.18 -8.83 4.70
C LEU A 35 -10.40 -8.71 3.20
N ASP A 36 -11.19 -7.72 2.84
CA ASP A 36 -11.48 -7.39 1.46
C ASP A 36 -10.31 -6.60 0.85
N GLU A 37 -10.07 -6.79 -0.43
CA GLU A 37 -9.06 -6.03 -1.18
C GLU A 37 -9.27 -4.51 -1.06
N ARG A 38 -10.50 -4.06 -0.84
CA ARG A 38 -10.80 -2.64 -0.63
C ARG A 38 -10.12 -2.07 0.62
N THR A 39 -9.74 -2.93 1.56
CA THR A 39 -8.96 -2.52 2.72
C THR A 39 -7.63 -1.90 2.28
N VAL A 40 -6.99 -2.48 1.27
CA VAL A 40 -5.74 -1.96 0.72
C VAL A 40 -5.95 -0.54 0.19
N ASN A 41 -7.03 -0.33 -0.58
CA ASN A 41 -7.35 0.99 -1.14
C ASN A 41 -7.48 2.06 -0.04
N THR A 42 -8.17 1.72 1.05
CA THR A 42 -8.36 2.62 2.18
C THR A 42 -7.03 3.00 2.84
N TYR A 43 -6.19 2.02 3.09
CA TYR A 43 -4.90 2.27 3.76
C TYR A 43 -3.90 2.99 2.84
N VAL A 44 -3.91 2.68 1.55
CA VAL A 44 -3.07 3.42 0.59
C VAL A 44 -3.49 4.88 0.55
N ARG A 45 -4.79 5.16 0.54
CA ARG A 45 -5.29 6.54 0.55
C ARG A 45 -4.84 7.28 1.82
N ARG A 46 -4.98 6.65 2.98
CA ARG A 46 -4.56 7.26 4.25
C ARG A 46 -3.06 7.54 4.26
N LEU A 47 -2.27 6.58 3.82
CA LEU A 47 -0.83 6.73 3.78
C LEU A 47 -0.41 7.80 2.78
N ARG A 48 -1.04 7.83 1.61
CA ARG A 48 -0.79 8.86 0.60
C ARG A 48 -1.04 10.26 1.16
N ASN A 49 -2.16 10.44 1.87
CA ASN A 49 -2.49 11.71 2.48
C ASN A 49 -1.44 12.15 3.52
N LYS A 50 -0.96 11.20 4.32
CA LYS A 50 0.07 11.50 5.32
C LYS A 50 1.40 11.88 4.68
N LEU A 51 1.77 11.18 3.61
CA LEU A 51 3.02 11.48 2.90
C LEU A 51 2.95 12.85 2.23
N GLU A 52 1.80 13.20 1.66
CA GLU A 52 1.59 14.54 1.07
C GLU A 52 1.69 15.62 2.13
N ALA A 53 1.09 15.41 3.30
CA ALA A 53 1.14 16.37 4.41
C ALA A 53 2.56 16.58 4.91
N MET A 54 3.41 15.58 4.80
CA MET A 54 4.81 15.66 5.19
C MET A 54 5.71 16.17 4.07
N SER A 55 5.16 16.47 2.92
CA SER A 55 5.92 16.84 1.72
C SER A 55 6.97 15.80 1.37
N ALA A 56 6.64 14.53 1.60
CA ALA A 56 7.55 13.43 1.31
C ALA A 56 7.76 13.30 -0.21
N ASP A 57 8.97 12.99 -0.58
CA ASP A 57 9.40 12.93 -1.97
C ASP A 57 9.18 11.52 -2.56
N VAL A 58 8.06 10.93 -2.26
CA VAL A 58 7.68 9.58 -2.71
C VAL A 58 6.26 9.60 -3.24
N GLU A 59 5.94 8.67 -4.10
CA GLU A 59 4.66 8.67 -4.77
C GLU A 59 4.12 7.26 -4.95
N PHE A 60 2.84 7.07 -4.59
CA PHE A 60 2.10 5.87 -4.94
C PHE A 60 1.48 6.06 -6.32
N VAL A 61 1.71 5.08 -7.17
CA VAL A 61 1.07 5.05 -8.48
C VAL A 61 -0.02 3.99 -8.44
N SER A 62 -1.24 4.39 -8.78
CA SER A 62 -2.37 3.48 -8.90
C SER A 62 -2.41 2.93 -10.32
N VAL A 63 -2.39 1.62 -10.45
CA VAL A 63 -2.58 0.97 -11.75
C VAL A 63 -3.97 0.39 -11.75
N ARG A 64 -4.87 1.02 -12.48
CA ARG A 64 -6.29 0.70 -12.48
C ARG A 64 -6.53 -0.76 -12.84
N GLY A 65 -7.33 -1.43 -12.00
CA GLY A 65 -7.67 -2.84 -12.19
C GLY A 65 -6.57 -3.81 -11.79
N VAL A 66 -5.41 -3.34 -11.34
CA VAL A 66 -4.28 -4.19 -10.94
C VAL A 66 -3.90 -3.96 -9.48
N GLY A 67 -3.37 -2.80 -9.17
CA GLY A 67 -2.89 -2.52 -7.82
C GLY A 67 -2.08 -1.24 -7.73
N TYR A 68 -1.01 -1.29 -6.96
CA TYR A 68 -0.21 -0.11 -6.63
C TYR A 68 1.28 -0.35 -6.79
N MET A 69 2.00 0.73 -7.02
CA MET A 69 3.46 0.74 -7.13
C MET A 69 4.00 1.97 -6.41
N PHE A 70 5.16 1.82 -5.81
CA PHE A 70 5.88 2.91 -5.16
C PHE A 70 7.04 3.35 -6.06
N LEU A 71 7.12 4.63 -6.32
CA LEU A 71 8.24 5.18 -7.08
C LEU A 71 9.35 5.67 -6.18
#